data_20e2f7ff4d8b195c471187b47fa1f481
#
_entry.id   20e2f7ff4d8b195c471187b47fa1f481
#
_cell.length_a   1.000
_cell.length_b   1.000
_cell.length_c   1.000
_cell.angle_alpha   90.00
_cell.angle_beta   90.00
_cell.angle_gamma   90.00
#
_symmetry.space_group_name_H-M   'P 1'
#
loop_
_entity.id
_entity.type
_entity.pdbx_description
1 polymer ?
#
loop_
_entity_poly.entity_id
_entity_poly.type
_entity_poly.pdbx_seq_one_letter_code
_entity_poly.pdbx_strand_id
1 'polypeptide(L)'
;MARINPKNFGVAIGRLASDPRFFNNQDGSRTVRFTVLVDQDFVNANGERGTDAVSVERFIPVDRSNGVFDMIHKGDLVEVSYRVTTDSYVDRNGERRYVTKLIVSDVQMLESRKVTTERLAKRAAEQDAKNLAAQASQPAAAPVAAPAPVQQVAAPAPVSQTPVFAGDALDASDPFGGGFDQGNPPF
;
A
#
# COMPACT_ATOMS: atom_id res chain seq x y z
N MET A 1 21.54 23.33 7.53
CA MET A 1 22.08 21.97 7.42
C MET A 1 21.60 21.14 8.60
N ALA A 2 21.06 19.96 8.37
CA ALA A 2 20.68 19.05 9.46
C ALA A 2 21.97 18.57 10.15
N ARG A 3 22.02 18.62 11.47
CA ARG A 3 23.15 18.08 12.23
C ARG A 3 23.10 16.56 12.16
N ILE A 4 24.13 15.96 11.59
CA ILE A 4 24.31 14.51 11.57
C ILE A 4 24.77 14.07 12.97
N ASN A 5 24.06 13.10 13.56
CA ASN A 5 24.50 12.46 14.80
C ASN A 5 25.43 11.28 14.42
N PRO A 6 26.77 11.37 14.64
CA PRO A 6 27.69 10.32 14.22
C PRO A 6 27.51 9.00 14.96
N LYS A 7 26.74 9.00 16.07
CA LYS A 7 26.44 7.79 16.85
C LYS A 7 25.21 7.02 16.34
N ASN A 8 24.41 7.64 15.43
CA ASN A 8 23.24 7.04 14.86
C ASN A 8 23.07 7.55 13.43
N PHE A 9 23.85 7.00 12.52
CA PHE A 9 23.94 7.39 11.13
C PHE A 9 24.21 6.18 10.26
N GLY A 10 23.47 6.05 9.18
CA GLY A 10 23.67 5.03 8.16
C GLY A 10 23.50 5.65 6.77
N VAL A 11 24.10 5.01 5.78
CA VAL A 11 24.00 5.37 4.36
C VAL A 11 23.62 4.12 3.58
N ALA A 12 22.67 4.29 2.64
CA ALA A 12 22.33 3.30 1.66
C ALA A 12 22.48 3.90 0.26
N ILE A 13 23.21 3.22 -0.60
CA ILE A 13 23.39 3.59 -2.01
C ILE A 13 22.77 2.49 -2.85
N GLY A 14 21.79 2.86 -3.69
CA GLY A 14 21.11 1.87 -4.51
C GLY A 14 20.02 2.49 -5.38
N ARG A 15 19.20 1.62 -5.98
CA ARG A 15 18.13 2.05 -6.88
C ARG A 15 16.78 2.05 -6.19
N LEU A 16 15.92 3.04 -6.48
CA LEU A 16 14.55 3.06 -5.99
C LEU A 16 13.76 1.86 -6.54
N ALA A 17 13.14 1.10 -5.62
CA ALA A 17 12.27 -0.03 -5.96
C ALA A 17 10.96 0.42 -6.63
N SER A 18 10.44 1.56 -6.20
CA SER A 18 9.19 2.18 -6.69
C SER A 18 9.28 3.69 -6.51
N ASP A 19 8.34 4.43 -7.12
CA ASP A 19 8.19 5.85 -6.86
C ASP A 19 7.88 6.11 -5.38
N PRO A 20 8.34 7.25 -4.79
CA PRO A 20 8.02 7.60 -3.42
C PRO A 20 6.51 7.73 -3.19
N ARG A 21 6.03 7.21 -2.06
CA ARG A 21 4.62 7.32 -1.67
C ARG A 21 4.45 8.36 -0.59
N PHE A 22 3.50 9.26 -0.79
CA PHE A 22 3.17 10.33 0.13
C PHE A 22 1.90 9.98 0.90
N PHE A 23 1.95 10.13 2.22
CA PHE A 23 0.83 9.96 3.13
C PHE A 23 0.53 11.31 3.77
N ASN A 24 -0.67 11.82 3.57
CA ASN A 24 -1.11 13.08 4.19
C ASN A 24 -1.60 12.80 5.61
N ASN A 25 -1.10 13.57 6.56
CA ASN A 25 -1.54 13.54 7.94
C ASN A 25 -2.69 14.54 8.14
N GLN A 26 -3.45 14.39 9.24
CA GLN A 26 -4.61 15.25 9.53
C GLN A 26 -4.23 16.72 9.77
N ASP A 27 -3.02 16.98 10.21
CA ASP A 27 -2.46 18.33 10.44
C ASP A 27 -1.94 19.00 9.16
N GLY A 28 -2.10 18.35 7.99
CA GLY A 28 -1.61 18.82 6.69
C GLY A 28 -0.14 18.54 6.43
N SER A 29 0.61 17.98 7.38
CA SER A 29 1.96 17.48 7.17
C SER A 29 1.92 16.18 6.32
N ARG A 30 3.06 15.77 5.80
CA ARG A 30 3.17 14.58 4.95
C ARG A 30 4.27 13.67 5.43
N THR A 31 4.07 12.37 5.24
CA THR A 31 5.13 11.38 5.41
C THR A 31 5.40 10.75 4.06
N VAL A 32 6.64 10.85 3.58
CA VAL A 32 7.08 10.15 2.37
C VAL A 32 7.76 8.84 2.77
N ARG A 33 7.44 7.76 2.05
CA ARG A 33 8.06 6.44 2.21
C ARG A 33 8.54 5.92 0.86
N PHE A 34 9.72 5.34 0.85
CA PHE A 34 10.27 4.68 -0.33
C PHE A 34 11.26 3.60 0.08
N THR A 35 11.62 2.74 -0.87
CA THR A 35 12.53 1.63 -0.66
C THR A 35 13.69 1.73 -1.64
N VAL A 36 14.89 1.60 -1.14
CA VAL A 36 16.14 1.55 -1.91
C VAL A 36 16.59 0.10 -1.98
N LEU A 37 16.86 -0.37 -3.19
CA LEU A 37 17.45 -1.68 -3.45
C LEU A 37 18.96 -1.53 -3.49
N VAL A 38 19.64 -2.20 -2.56
CA VAL A 38 21.08 -2.17 -2.38
C VAL A 38 21.62 -3.54 -2.74
N ASP A 39 22.54 -3.61 -3.70
CA ASP A 39 23.15 -4.88 -4.08
C ASP A 39 24.04 -5.40 -2.96
N GLN A 40 23.94 -6.69 -2.66
CA GLN A 40 24.78 -7.36 -1.69
C GLN A 40 26.22 -7.45 -2.23
N ASP A 41 27.20 -7.41 -1.35
CA ASP A 41 28.63 -7.49 -1.70
C ASP A 41 29.12 -8.92 -1.97
N PHE A 42 28.30 -9.92 -1.63
CA PHE A 42 28.59 -11.33 -1.87
C PHE A 42 27.70 -11.94 -2.96
N VAL A 43 28.17 -13.05 -3.49
CA VAL A 43 27.49 -13.85 -4.52
C VAL A 43 27.02 -15.15 -3.88
N ASN A 44 25.79 -15.56 -4.14
CA ASN A 44 25.23 -16.82 -3.64
C ASN A 44 25.87 -18.04 -4.33
N ALA A 45 25.53 -19.25 -3.86
CA ALA A 45 26.06 -20.50 -4.42
C ALA A 45 25.73 -20.70 -5.92
N ASN A 46 24.74 -20.01 -6.44
CA ASN A 46 24.32 -20.07 -7.84
C ASN A 46 25.05 -19.03 -8.73
N GLY A 47 25.95 -18.25 -8.19
CA GLY A 47 26.65 -17.19 -8.93
C GLY A 47 25.87 -15.88 -9.07
N GLU A 48 24.75 -15.73 -8.36
CA GLU A 48 23.89 -14.54 -8.42
C GLU A 48 24.16 -13.61 -7.24
N ARG A 49 24.10 -12.31 -7.47
CA ARG A 49 24.18 -11.30 -6.43
C ARG A 49 22.79 -10.95 -5.93
N GLY A 50 22.56 -11.10 -4.65
CA GLY A 50 21.31 -10.72 -4.00
C GLY A 50 21.16 -9.20 -3.87
N THR A 51 19.96 -8.76 -3.50
CA THR A 51 19.64 -7.34 -3.28
C THR A 51 18.87 -7.21 -1.97
N ASP A 52 19.32 -6.28 -1.12
CA ASP A 52 18.64 -5.92 0.12
C ASP A 52 17.68 -4.75 -0.09
N ALA A 53 16.49 -4.83 0.50
CA ALA A 53 15.49 -3.79 0.43
C ALA A 53 15.52 -2.92 1.69
N VAL A 54 16.01 -1.69 1.56
CA VAL A 54 16.10 -0.71 2.65
C VAL A 54 14.91 0.24 2.57
N SER A 55 13.92 0.03 3.43
CA SER A 55 12.72 0.90 3.51
C SER A 55 12.98 2.07 4.44
N VAL A 56 12.74 3.27 3.95
CA VAL A 56 12.99 4.52 4.66
C VAL A 56 11.77 5.43 4.62
N GLU A 57 11.67 6.29 5.64
CA GLU A 57 10.61 7.30 5.69
C GLU A 57 11.14 8.68 6.09
N ARG A 58 10.44 9.74 5.68
CA ARG A 58 10.69 11.10 6.11
C ARG A 58 9.41 11.86 6.36
N PHE A 59 9.37 12.57 7.46
CA PHE A 59 8.34 13.54 7.78
C PHE A 59 8.63 14.88 7.09
N ILE A 60 7.61 15.45 6.44
CA ILE A 60 7.65 16.74 5.75
C ILE A 60 6.61 17.66 6.41
N PRO A 61 7.03 18.73 7.11
CA PRO A 61 6.12 19.71 7.70
C PRO A 61 5.23 20.38 6.64
N VAL A 62 4.13 20.98 7.08
CA VAL A 62 3.10 21.63 6.23
C VAL A 62 3.70 22.75 5.37
N ASP A 63 4.61 23.51 5.92
CA ASP A 63 5.27 24.68 5.30
C ASP A 63 6.43 24.31 4.36
N ARG A 64 6.71 23.00 4.21
CA ARG A 64 7.81 22.52 3.39
C ARG A 64 7.32 21.84 2.12
N SER A 65 8.02 22.14 1.01
CA SER A 65 7.84 21.41 -0.25
C SER A 65 8.41 19.99 -0.16
N ASN A 66 7.97 19.10 -1.05
CA ASN A 66 8.49 17.74 -1.12
C ASN A 66 9.96 17.69 -1.56
N GLY A 67 10.43 18.73 -2.26
CA GLY A 67 11.83 18.87 -2.68
C GLY A 67 12.29 17.73 -3.59
N VAL A 68 13.39 17.07 -3.19
CA VAL A 68 13.99 15.98 -3.97
C VAL A 68 13.04 14.80 -4.18
N PHE A 69 12.06 14.58 -3.27
CA PHE A 69 11.14 13.45 -3.35
C PHE A 69 10.14 13.50 -4.50
N ASP A 70 9.89 14.69 -5.08
CA ASP A 70 9.08 14.84 -6.30
C ASP A 70 9.91 14.59 -7.58
N MET A 71 11.24 14.57 -7.47
CA MET A 71 12.14 14.44 -8.60
C MET A 71 12.72 13.04 -8.78
N ILE A 72 12.64 12.20 -7.75
CA ILE A 72 13.16 10.84 -7.78
C ILE A 72 12.09 9.84 -8.17
N HIS A 73 12.45 8.89 -9.05
CA HIS A 73 11.54 7.91 -9.61
C HIS A 73 12.09 6.49 -9.48
N LYS A 74 11.22 5.53 -9.64
CA LYS A 74 11.60 4.12 -9.66
C LYS A 74 12.82 3.88 -10.55
N GLY A 75 13.84 3.24 -9.99
CA GLY A 75 15.08 2.84 -10.65
C GLY A 75 16.16 3.92 -10.67
N ASP A 76 15.90 5.14 -10.13
CA ASP A 76 16.94 6.14 -9.95
C ASP A 76 18.00 5.67 -8.97
N LEU A 77 19.26 5.92 -9.29
CA LEU A 77 20.36 5.66 -8.39
C LEU A 77 20.47 6.82 -7.40
N VAL A 78 20.32 6.52 -6.13
CA VAL A 78 20.33 7.51 -5.05
C VAL A 78 21.25 7.07 -3.92
N GLU A 79 21.77 8.06 -3.22
CA GLU A 79 22.36 7.91 -1.89
C GLU A 79 21.36 8.44 -0.87
N VAL A 80 21.07 7.64 0.14
CA VAL A 80 20.16 7.99 1.23
C VAL A 80 20.89 7.90 2.54
N SER A 81 21.03 9.05 3.20
CA SER A 81 21.50 9.11 4.58
C SER A 81 20.33 8.99 5.54
N TYR A 82 20.44 8.13 6.54
CA TYR A 82 19.35 7.88 7.49
C TYR A 82 19.85 7.71 8.92
N ARG A 83 18.92 7.79 9.86
CA ARG A 83 19.10 7.40 11.26
C ARG A 83 18.10 6.32 11.63
N VAL A 84 18.46 5.48 12.57
CA VAL A 84 17.58 4.45 13.12
C VAL A 84 16.76 5.05 14.28
N THR A 85 15.46 4.79 14.31
CA THR A 85 14.57 5.21 15.40
C THR A 85 13.65 4.03 15.75
N THR A 86 13.40 3.84 17.05
CA THR A 86 12.44 2.85 17.52
C THR A 86 11.19 3.60 18.00
N ASP A 87 10.05 3.29 17.36
CA ASP A 87 8.74 3.74 17.79
C ASP A 87 8.00 2.61 18.52
N SER A 88 7.06 2.96 19.39
CA SER A 88 6.17 1.98 20.01
C SER A 88 4.72 2.34 19.76
N TYR A 89 3.90 1.33 19.55
CA TYR A 89 2.45 1.47 19.44
C TYR A 89 1.76 0.33 20.19
N VAL A 90 0.50 0.53 20.53
CA VAL A 90 -0.33 -0.51 21.13
C VAL A 90 -1.11 -1.19 20.00
N ASP A 91 -0.99 -2.50 19.88
CA ASP A 91 -1.71 -3.28 18.88
C ASP A 91 -3.20 -3.47 19.27
N ARG A 92 -3.97 -4.15 18.42
CA ARG A 92 -5.41 -4.41 18.67
C ARG A 92 -5.70 -5.28 19.88
N ASN A 93 -4.69 -6.01 20.36
CA ASN A 93 -4.80 -6.88 21.53
C ASN A 93 -4.39 -6.16 22.84
N GLY A 94 -4.05 -4.87 22.76
CA GLY A 94 -3.56 -4.08 23.90
C GLY A 94 -2.07 -4.27 24.21
N GLU A 95 -1.33 -5.03 23.39
CA GLU A 95 0.10 -5.27 23.60
C GLU A 95 0.94 -4.13 23.00
N ARG A 96 1.96 -3.72 23.74
CA ARG A 96 2.94 -2.73 23.24
C ARG A 96 3.91 -3.40 22.28
N ARG A 97 3.91 -2.93 21.04
CA ARG A 97 4.82 -3.37 19.97
C ARG A 97 5.86 -2.28 19.69
N TYR A 98 7.08 -2.71 19.38
CA TYR A 98 8.18 -1.83 19.00
C TYR A 98 8.49 -2.03 17.52
N VAL A 99 8.65 -0.94 16.80
CA VAL A 99 9.00 -0.94 15.37
C VAL A 99 10.24 -0.09 15.16
N THR A 100 11.23 -0.68 14.50
CA THR A 100 12.41 0.05 14.05
C THR A 100 12.12 0.73 12.71
N LYS A 101 12.38 2.02 12.64
CA LYS A 101 12.21 2.86 11.46
C LYS A 101 13.53 3.50 11.06
N LEU A 102 13.75 3.62 9.76
CA LEU A 102 14.88 4.35 9.18
C LEU A 102 14.38 5.70 8.71
N ILE A 103 14.79 6.75 9.42
CA ILE A 103 14.36 8.13 9.15
C ILE A 103 15.39 8.82 8.27
N VAL A 104 14.97 9.23 7.08
CA VAL A 104 15.84 9.92 6.12
C VAL A 104 16.30 11.27 6.66
N SER A 105 17.59 11.49 6.62
CA SER A 105 18.23 12.78 6.92
C SER A 105 18.49 13.58 5.66
N ASP A 106 18.99 12.91 4.60
CA ASP A 106 19.30 13.51 3.31
C ASP A 106 19.15 12.50 2.16
N VAL A 107 18.89 13.00 0.95
CA VAL A 107 18.84 12.20 -0.28
C VAL A 107 19.59 12.93 -1.38
N GLN A 108 20.51 12.23 -2.02
CA GLN A 108 21.26 12.72 -3.18
C GLN A 108 21.02 11.83 -4.39
N MET A 109 20.75 12.44 -5.54
CA MET A 109 20.70 11.73 -6.81
C MET A 109 22.12 11.55 -7.34
N LEU A 110 22.53 10.32 -7.62
CA LEU A 110 23.85 9.98 -8.13
C LEU A 110 23.88 9.88 -9.66
N GLU A 111 22.71 9.86 -10.30
CA GLU A 111 22.58 9.89 -11.76
C GLU A 111 22.22 11.30 -12.24
N SER A 112 22.70 11.65 -13.45
CA SER A 112 22.35 12.93 -14.07
C SER A 112 20.88 12.93 -14.52
N ARG A 113 20.23 14.11 -14.54
CA ARG A 113 18.86 14.27 -15.03
C ARG A 113 18.67 13.72 -16.45
N LYS A 114 19.69 13.81 -17.31
CA LYS A 114 19.64 13.28 -18.68
C LYS A 114 19.41 11.76 -18.67
N VAL A 115 20.18 11.01 -17.88
CA VAL A 115 20.05 9.55 -17.75
C VAL A 115 18.68 9.17 -17.19
N THR A 116 18.21 9.87 -16.17
CA THR A 116 16.88 9.66 -15.61
C THR A 116 15.79 9.90 -16.65
N THR A 117 15.85 11.00 -17.41
CA THR A 117 14.87 11.34 -18.44
C THR A 117 14.84 10.30 -19.56
N GLU A 118 16.01 9.87 -20.04
CA GLU A 118 16.13 8.83 -21.08
C GLU A 118 15.52 7.50 -20.61
N ARG A 119 15.78 7.11 -19.36
CA ARG A 119 15.21 5.89 -18.77
C ARG A 119 13.70 5.98 -18.61
N LEU A 120 13.16 7.12 -18.16
CA LEU A 120 11.72 7.34 -18.05
C LEU A 120 11.04 7.30 -19.41
N ALA A 121 11.62 7.94 -20.42
CA ALA A 121 11.12 7.92 -21.80
C ALA A 121 11.10 6.49 -22.37
N LYS A 122 12.17 5.73 -22.17
CA LYS A 122 12.23 4.32 -22.61
C LYS A 122 11.17 3.48 -21.92
N ARG A 123 10.96 3.65 -20.61
CA ARG A 123 9.95 2.93 -19.85
C ARG A 123 8.52 3.28 -20.31
N ALA A 124 8.24 4.55 -20.58
CA ALA A 124 6.96 4.98 -21.12
C ALA A 124 6.68 4.30 -22.47
N ALA A 125 7.64 4.29 -23.38
CA ALA A 125 7.50 3.62 -24.66
C ALA A 125 7.28 2.10 -24.53
N GLU A 126 7.97 1.44 -23.61
CA GLU A 126 7.77 0.01 -23.33
C GLU A 126 6.38 -0.27 -22.73
N GLN A 127 5.86 0.63 -21.89
CA GLN A 127 4.52 0.50 -21.31
C GLN A 127 3.43 0.68 -22.37
N ASP A 128 3.60 1.67 -23.26
CA ASP A 128 2.68 1.91 -24.37
C ASP A 128 2.65 0.74 -25.34
N ALA A 129 3.83 0.17 -25.66
CA ALA A 129 3.91 -1.03 -26.49
C ALA A 129 3.21 -2.24 -25.85
N LYS A 130 3.35 -2.44 -24.53
CA LYS A 130 2.65 -3.50 -23.79
C LYS A 130 1.15 -3.29 -23.77
N ASN A 131 0.70 -2.05 -23.57
CA ASN A 131 -0.74 -1.72 -23.56
C ASN A 131 -1.36 -1.96 -24.94
N LEU A 132 -0.67 -1.57 -26.00
CA LEU A 132 -1.11 -1.82 -27.39
C LEU A 132 -1.20 -3.32 -27.69
N ALA A 133 -0.19 -4.10 -27.28
CA ALA A 133 -0.20 -5.55 -27.44
C ALA A 133 -1.34 -6.22 -26.63
N ALA A 134 -1.63 -5.74 -25.43
CA ALA A 134 -2.73 -6.23 -24.62
C ALA A 134 -4.10 -5.93 -25.23
N GLN A 135 -4.27 -4.76 -25.84
CA GLN A 135 -5.49 -4.38 -26.57
C GLN A 135 -5.68 -5.22 -27.84
N ALA A 136 -4.60 -5.52 -28.56
CA ALA A 136 -4.65 -6.39 -29.76
C ALA A 136 -4.97 -7.85 -29.43
N SER A 137 -4.72 -8.27 -28.18
CA SER A 137 -4.96 -9.65 -27.70
C SER A 137 -6.37 -9.84 -27.13
N GLN A 138 -7.19 -8.80 -26.99
CA GLN A 138 -8.59 -8.96 -26.61
C GLN A 138 -9.36 -9.55 -27.82
N PRO A 139 -9.96 -10.76 -27.70
CA PRO A 139 -10.83 -11.27 -28.73
C PRO A 139 -11.98 -10.29 -28.92
N ALA A 140 -12.20 -9.86 -30.17
CA ALA A 140 -13.34 -9.03 -30.51
C ALA A 140 -14.61 -9.67 -29.94
N ALA A 141 -15.32 -8.92 -29.08
CA ALA A 141 -16.60 -9.37 -28.56
C ALA A 141 -17.47 -9.76 -29.76
N ALA A 142 -17.88 -11.04 -29.82
CA ALA A 142 -18.79 -11.53 -30.83
C ALA A 142 -20.02 -10.60 -30.84
N PRO A 143 -20.54 -10.23 -32.01
CA PRO A 143 -21.73 -9.40 -32.08
C PRO A 143 -22.86 -10.13 -31.35
N VAL A 144 -23.39 -9.47 -30.32
CA VAL A 144 -24.54 -9.95 -29.55
C VAL A 144 -25.68 -10.09 -30.58
N ALA A 145 -26.11 -11.33 -30.84
CA ALA A 145 -27.26 -11.62 -31.67
C ALA A 145 -28.46 -10.82 -31.12
N ALA A 146 -29.15 -10.12 -32.02
CA ALA A 146 -30.35 -9.35 -31.70
C ALA A 146 -31.37 -10.26 -30.99
N PRO A 147 -32.05 -9.78 -29.93
CA PRO A 147 -33.09 -10.60 -29.28
C PRO A 147 -34.24 -10.87 -30.22
N ALA A 148 -34.59 -12.14 -30.36
CA ALA A 148 -35.77 -12.57 -31.10
C ALA A 148 -37.07 -11.93 -30.47
N PRO A 149 -38.11 -11.63 -31.28
CA PRO A 149 -39.32 -11.02 -30.77
C PRO A 149 -40.03 -11.98 -29.81
N VAL A 150 -40.21 -11.54 -28.56
CA VAL A 150 -41.01 -12.26 -27.55
C VAL A 150 -42.48 -12.27 -27.97
N GLN A 151 -43.02 -13.46 -28.19
CA GLN A 151 -44.46 -13.66 -28.31
C GLN A 151 -45.12 -13.28 -26.99
N GLN A 152 -46.06 -12.37 -27.09
CA GLN A 152 -46.94 -11.90 -26.02
C GLN A 152 -47.86 -13.05 -25.59
N VAL A 153 -47.59 -13.63 -24.42
CA VAL A 153 -48.55 -14.56 -23.77
C VAL A 153 -49.46 -13.77 -22.85
N ALA A 154 -50.77 -14.00 -23.05
CA ALA A 154 -51.86 -13.32 -22.37
C ALA A 154 -51.82 -13.43 -20.86
N ALA A 155 -52.18 -12.35 -20.19
CA ALA A 155 -52.26 -12.24 -18.74
C ALA A 155 -53.37 -13.15 -18.15
N PRO A 156 -53.14 -13.83 -17.03
CA PRO A 156 -54.20 -14.37 -16.19
C PRO A 156 -54.66 -13.34 -15.15
N ALA A 157 -55.98 -13.36 -14.88
CA ALA A 157 -56.75 -12.46 -14.05
C ALA A 157 -56.34 -12.46 -12.54
N PRO A 158 -56.70 -11.39 -11.79
CA PRO A 158 -56.29 -11.22 -10.40
C PRO A 158 -57.10 -12.12 -9.46
N VAL A 159 -56.42 -12.86 -8.61
CA VAL A 159 -57.03 -13.53 -7.45
C VAL A 159 -56.84 -12.70 -6.20
N SER A 160 -57.97 -12.29 -5.65
CA SER A 160 -58.10 -11.67 -4.32
C SER A 160 -57.65 -12.64 -3.24
N GLN A 161 -56.74 -12.25 -2.37
CA GLN A 161 -56.50 -12.93 -1.09
C GLN A 161 -56.54 -11.95 0.06
N THR A 162 -57.47 -12.23 0.92
CA THR A 162 -57.74 -11.65 2.23
C THR A 162 -56.59 -11.92 3.21
N PRO A 163 -56.35 -11.04 4.18
CA PRO A 163 -55.36 -11.25 5.20
C PRO A 163 -55.96 -12.10 6.34
N VAL A 164 -55.20 -13.15 6.74
CA VAL A 164 -55.50 -13.90 7.99
C VAL A 164 -54.50 -13.49 9.03
N PHE A 165 -55.01 -12.90 10.09
CA PHE A 165 -54.31 -12.62 11.34
C PHE A 165 -54.58 -13.82 12.29
N ALA A 166 -53.52 -14.41 12.80
CA ALA A 166 -53.45 -15.19 14.05
C ALA A 166 -51.97 -15.37 14.36
N GLY A 167 -51.39 -14.95 15.41
CA GLY A 167 -51.80 -15.15 16.81
C GLY A 167 -51.02 -16.32 17.39
N ASP A 168 -50.09 -15.95 18.24
CA ASP A 168 -49.77 -16.63 19.50
C ASP A 168 -48.46 -17.42 19.64
N ALA A 169 -47.87 -17.13 20.81
CA ALA A 169 -47.12 -17.92 21.78
C ALA A 169 -45.62 -18.18 21.58
N LEU A 170 -44.83 -17.37 22.32
CA LEU A 170 -43.92 -17.77 23.41
C LEU A 170 -43.34 -19.20 23.31
N ASP A 171 -42.01 -19.31 23.13
CA ASP A 171 -41.27 -20.18 24.04
C ASP A 171 -39.84 -19.66 24.26
N ALA A 172 -39.52 -19.58 25.55
CA ALA A 172 -38.24 -19.18 26.11
C ALA A 172 -37.33 -20.41 26.17
N SER A 173 -36.14 -20.27 25.63
CA SER A 173 -35.04 -21.14 26.07
C SER A 173 -33.72 -20.43 25.82
N ASP A 174 -33.26 -19.72 26.82
CA ASP A 174 -31.93 -19.16 26.95
C ASP A 174 -30.98 -20.22 27.52
N PRO A 175 -29.95 -20.70 26.83
CA PRO A 175 -29.01 -21.67 27.37
C PRO A 175 -27.62 -21.11 27.71
N PHE A 176 -27.50 -19.87 28.15
CA PHE A 176 -26.21 -19.37 28.68
C PHE A 176 -26.38 -18.48 29.90
N GLY A 177 -26.95 -19.07 30.97
CA GLY A 177 -26.75 -18.60 32.33
C GLY A 177 -25.47 -19.18 32.91
N GLY A 178 -24.40 -18.37 32.97
CA GLY A 178 -23.15 -18.75 33.60
C GLY A 178 -22.54 -17.56 34.33
N GLY A 179 -22.60 -17.59 35.62
CA GLY A 179 -22.37 -16.60 36.65
C GLY A 179 -21.04 -15.88 36.60
N PHE A 180 -21.12 -14.63 36.93
CA PHE A 180 -19.97 -13.78 37.27
C PHE A 180 -19.54 -14.09 38.69
N ASP A 181 -18.40 -14.72 38.87
CA ASP A 181 -17.74 -14.81 40.14
C ASP A 181 -16.82 -13.60 40.32
N GLN A 182 -17.13 -12.80 41.34
CA GLN A 182 -16.32 -11.69 41.80
C GLN A 182 -15.19 -12.24 42.67
N GLY A 183 -14.00 -12.35 42.13
CA GLY A 183 -12.75 -12.68 42.82
C GLY A 183 -11.78 -11.49 42.81
N ASN A 184 -11.69 -10.86 43.95
CA ASN A 184 -10.79 -9.82 44.43
C ASN A 184 -9.31 -10.03 44.03
N PRO A 185 -8.54 -8.98 43.60
CA PRO A 185 -7.11 -9.09 43.33
C PRO A 185 -6.27 -8.98 44.62
N PRO A 186 -5.16 -9.71 44.73
CA PRO A 186 -4.11 -9.38 45.66
C PRO A 186 -2.93 -8.69 44.92
N PHE A 187 -2.60 -7.51 45.45
CA PHE A 187 -1.35 -6.72 45.39
C PHE A 187 -0.81 -6.25 44.05
#